data_819d06a35cdb7875f14f240631d53676
#
_entry.id   819d06a35cdb7875f14f240631d53676
#
_cell.length_a   1.000
_cell.length_b   1.000
_cell.length_c   1.000
_cell.angle_alpha   90.00
_cell.angle_beta   90.00
_cell.angle_gamma   90.00
#
_symmetry.space_group_name_H-M   'P 1'
#
loop_
_entity.id
_entity.type
_entity.pdbx_description
1 polymer ?
#
loop_
_entity_poly.entity_id
_entity_poly.type
_entity_poly.pdbx_seq_one_letter_code
_entity_poly.pdbx_strand_id
1 'polypeptide(L)'
;MPGAYSALQVSINGGVAQVVIDHPPLNLLDATLMLDLDRFAASMSGNDDVRVIVFDSADPDFFIAHGDMTFADDPTTFTGLPIAPEGDQSLNPMMRLHERLGSLPQITIAKVRGLARGGGAELLSAMDMRFASLEHAGLAQPEAAGGIIPGAGGTAYLPGLVGRARALEIILGTRLIDAATAERYGWVNRAVPNAELDHVVDTLAARIAALQPGVARAAVEAVDAASDSIAHGLERGNELLGQLLGGPAAARLTKAVLAAGAQTRDGERHLEAIFDKVQ
;
A
#
# COMPACT_ATOMS: atom_id res chain seq x y z
N MET A 1 -13.12 -20.81 5.42
CA MET A 1 -12.62 -19.77 4.50
C MET A 1 -13.81 -18.89 4.09
N PRO A 2 -13.71 -17.55 4.12
CA PRO A 2 -14.69 -16.69 3.45
C PRO A 2 -14.81 -17.13 1.99
N GLY A 3 -15.92 -16.81 1.31
CA GLY A 3 -16.14 -17.14 -0.11
C GLY A 3 -14.97 -16.69 -0.99
N ALA A 4 -14.90 -17.20 -2.22
CA ALA A 4 -13.83 -16.87 -3.18
C ALA A 4 -13.63 -15.35 -3.29
N TYR A 5 -12.37 -14.92 -3.30
CA TYR A 5 -11.99 -13.54 -3.61
C TYR A 5 -11.96 -13.36 -5.13
N SER A 6 -12.23 -12.16 -5.60
CA SER A 6 -12.19 -11.81 -7.03
C SER A 6 -10.81 -11.32 -7.47
N ALA A 7 -10.09 -10.67 -6.55
CA ALA A 7 -8.81 -10.00 -6.80
C ALA A 7 -7.64 -10.57 -5.97
N LEU A 8 -7.88 -11.62 -5.17
CA LEU A 8 -6.86 -12.25 -4.32
C LEU A 8 -6.84 -13.76 -4.48
N GLN A 9 -5.65 -14.33 -4.50
CA GLN A 9 -5.42 -15.75 -4.28
C GLN A 9 -4.83 -15.95 -2.88
N VAL A 10 -5.48 -16.74 -2.04
CA VAL A 10 -5.06 -16.92 -0.64
C VAL A 10 -4.78 -18.39 -0.37
N SER A 11 -3.61 -18.68 0.19
CA SER A 11 -3.24 -19.98 0.71
C SER A 11 -2.63 -19.86 2.10
N ILE A 12 -2.87 -20.85 2.97
CA ILE A 12 -2.35 -20.87 4.34
C ILE A 12 -1.59 -22.17 4.54
N ASN A 13 -0.33 -22.06 4.97
CA ASN A 13 0.51 -23.19 5.29
C ASN A 13 1.49 -22.85 6.42
N GLY A 14 1.62 -23.73 7.41
CA GLY A 14 2.61 -23.57 8.48
C GLY A 14 2.51 -22.29 9.30
N GLY A 15 1.29 -21.74 9.45
CA GLY A 15 1.07 -20.48 10.16
C GLY A 15 1.37 -19.22 9.32
N VAL A 16 1.62 -19.38 8.02
CA VAL A 16 1.84 -18.28 7.07
C VAL A 16 0.67 -18.25 6.07
N ALA A 17 0.00 -17.11 5.94
CA ALA A 17 -0.93 -16.83 4.86
C ALA A 17 -0.19 -16.13 3.71
N GLN A 18 -0.20 -16.74 2.53
CA GLN A 18 0.25 -16.12 1.28
C GLN A 18 -0.97 -15.48 0.61
N VAL A 19 -0.90 -14.18 0.37
CA VAL A 19 -1.95 -13.37 -0.26
C VAL A 19 -1.38 -12.81 -1.55
N VAL A 20 -1.74 -13.41 -2.67
CA VAL A 20 -1.29 -12.97 -3.98
C VAL A 20 -2.36 -12.08 -4.59
N ILE A 21 -2.04 -10.82 -4.85
CA ILE A 21 -2.90 -9.89 -5.56
C ILE A 21 -2.92 -10.30 -7.02
N ASP A 22 -4.12 -10.61 -7.54
CA ASP A 22 -4.36 -11.02 -8.92
C ASP A 22 -5.59 -10.29 -9.46
N HIS A 23 -5.37 -9.04 -9.85
CA HIS A 23 -6.42 -8.11 -10.29
C HIS A 23 -6.03 -7.42 -11.61
N PRO A 24 -6.01 -8.20 -12.72
CA PRO A 24 -5.59 -7.66 -14.01
C PRO A 24 -6.49 -6.52 -14.51
N PRO A 25 -5.95 -5.60 -15.32
CA PRO A 25 -4.63 -5.71 -15.95
C PRO A 25 -3.48 -5.05 -15.15
N LEU A 26 -3.72 -4.34 -14.04
CA LEU A 26 -2.77 -3.43 -13.39
C LEU A 26 -2.69 -3.59 -11.86
N ASN A 27 -3.50 -4.46 -11.28
CA ASN A 27 -3.68 -4.50 -9.82
C ASN A 27 -4.04 -3.10 -9.26
N LEU A 28 -4.99 -2.40 -9.88
CA LEU A 28 -5.47 -1.11 -9.34
C LEU A 28 -6.11 -1.31 -7.98
N LEU A 29 -5.82 -0.41 -7.05
CA LEU A 29 -6.53 -0.34 -5.77
C LEU A 29 -7.90 0.31 -6.00
N ASP A 30 -8.77 -0.44 -6.65
CA ASP A 30 -10.17 -0.10 -6.92
C ASP A 30 -11.10 -0.67 -5.84
N ALA A 31 -12.40 -0.47 -6.00
CA ALA A 31 -13.41 -0.96 -5.06
C ALA A 31 -13.34 -2.48 -4.87
N THR A 32 -13.08 -3.25 -5.93
CA THR A 32 -13.02 -4.72 -5.87
C THR A 32 -11.85 -5.19 -5.03
N LEU A 33 -10.65 -4.69 -5.31
CA LEU A 33 -9.45 -5.06 -4.57
C LEU A 33 -9.54 -4.58 -3.12
N MET A 34 -10.05 -3.36 -2.88
CA MET A 34 -10.25 -2.83 -1.53
C MET A 34 -11.20 -3.69 -0.70
N LEU A 35 -12.36 -4.09 -1.26
CA LEU A 35 -13.33 -4.94 -0.57
C LEU A 35 -12.78 -6.35 -0.30
N ASP A 36 -12.00 -6.91 -1.22
CA ASP A 36 -11.38 -8.21 -1.02
C ASP A 36 -10.29 -8.18 0.07
N LEU A 37 -9.43 -7.15 0.07
CA LEU A 37 -8.44 -6.94 1.13
C LEU A 37 -9.10 -6.71 2.50
N ASP A 38 -10.17 -5.93 2.56
CA ASP A 38 -10.92 -5.67 3.77
C ASP A 38 -11.57 -6.95 4.32
N ARG A 39 -12.22 -7.73 3.45
CA ARG A 39 -12.83 -9.02 3.81
C ARG A 39 -11.78 -10.04 4.26
N PHE A 40 -10.60 -10.06 3.60
CA PHE A 40 -9.48 -10.88 4.02
C PHE A 40 -9.01 -10.46 5.42
N ALA A 41 -8.72 -9.17 5.63
CA ALA A 41 -8.28 -8.65 6.93
C ALA A 41 -9.29 -8.98 8.05
N ALA A 42 -10.59 -8.78 7.78
CA ALA A 42 -11.64 -9.15 8.73
C ALA A 42 -11.61 -10.65 9.10
N SER A 43 -11.29 -11.53 8.14
CA SER A 43 -11.17 -12.97 8.39
C SER A 43 -9.93 -13.36 9.20
N MET A 44 -8.91 -12.50 9.24
CA MET A 44 -7.66 -12.72 9.99
C MET A 44 -7.72 -12.21 11.42
N SER A 45 -8.59 -11.24 11.73
CA SER A 45 -8.67 -10.58 13.04
C SER A 45 -8.85 -11.50 14.25
N GLY A 46 -9.42 -12.68 14.06
CA GLY A 46 -9.59 -13.70 15.12
C GLY A 46 -8.96 -15.06 14.78
N ASN A 47 -8.05 -15.10 13.83
CA ASN A 47 -7.44 -16.34 13.34
C ASN A 47 -6.08 -16.57 14.01
N ASP A 48 -6.06 -17.33 15.08
CA ASP A 48 -4.84 -17.67 15.82
C ASP A 48 -3.94 -18.71 15.12
N ASP A 49 -4.44 -19.38 14.07
CA ASP A 49 -3.66 -20.34 13.29
C ASP A 49 -2.69 -19.65 12.31
N VAL A 50 -2.96 -18.37 11.96
CA VAL A 50 -2.09 -17.56 11.12
C VAL A 50 -1.30 -16.59 11.99
N ARG A 51 0.00 -16.54 11.80
CA ARG A 51 0.94 -15.68 12.53
C ARG A 51 1.62 -14.65 11.65
N VAL A 52 1.74 -14.94 10.36
CA VAL A 52 2.37 -14.08 9.36
C VAL A 52 1.49 -14.02 8.12
N ILE A 53 1.36 -12.86 7.53
CA ILE A 53 0.70 -12.63 6.25
C ILE A 53 1.73 -12.04 5.29
N VAL A 54 1.94 -12.73 4.16
CA VAL A 54 2.81 -12.25 3.09
C VAL A 54 1.94 -11.82 1.92
N PHE A 55 2.03 -10.55 1.56
CA PHE A 55 1.38 -9.99 0.37
C PHE A 55 2.36 -10.00 -0.80
N ASP A 56 1.96 -10.59 -1.91
CA ASP A 56 2.70 -10.69 -3.17
C ASP A 56 1.78 -10.31 -4.34
N SER A 57 2.28 -10.27 -5.55
CA SER A 57 1.54 -9.99 -6.76
C SER A 57 1.71 -11.10 -7.79
N ALA A 58 0.63 -11.44 -8.50
CA ALA A 58 0.67 -12.29 -9.68
C ALA A 58 1.18 -11.53 -10.92
N ASP A 59 1.07 -10.19 -10.93
CA ASP A 59 1.56 -9.36 -12.03
C ASP A 59 3.06 -9.07 -11.85
N PRO A 60 3.92 -9.38 -12.85
CA PRO A 60 5.36 -9.16 -12.75
C PRO A 60 5.76 -7.69 -12.81
N ASP A 61 4.92 -6.81 -13.36
CA ASP A 61 5.22 -5.39 -13.54
C ASP A 61 4.67 -4.53 -12.40
N PHE A 62 3.58 -4.97 -11.74
CA PHE A 62 2.91 -4.18 -10.70
C PHE A 62 2.64 -4.98 -9.43
N PHE A 63 3.07 -4.45 -8.30
CA PHE A 63 2.53 -4.88 -7.01
C PHE A 63 1.10 -4.35 -6.87
N ILE A 64 0.93 -3.04 -6.87
CA ILE A 64 -0.32 -2.29 -7.07
C ILE A 64 0.06 -1.02 -7.83
N ALA A 65 -0.47 -0.84 -9.04
CA ALA A 65 -0.08 0.29 -9.89
C ALA A 65 -0.31 1.63 -9.20
N HIS A 66 -1.52 1.87 -8.71
CA HIS A 66 -1.94 2.98 -7.84
C HIS A 66 -3.42 2.84 -7.41
N GLY A 67 -3.96 3.80 -6.67
CA GLY A 67 -5.40 3.92 -6.40
C GLY A 67 -6.20 4.26 -7.65
N ASP A 68 -7.43 3.78 -7.76
CA ASP A 68 -8.25 4.06 -8.94
C ASP A 68 -8.54 5.56 -9.06
N MET A 69 -8.05 6.18 -10.13
CA MET A 69 -8.23 7.61 -10.38
C MET A 69 -9.68 7.97 -10.77
N THR A 70 -10.48 6.99 -11.19
CA THR A 70 -11.90 7.23 -11.53
C THR A 70 -12.75 7.59 -10.30
N PHE A 71 -12.26 7.33 -9.09
CA PHE A 71 -12.89 7.86 -7.87
C PHE A 71 -13.00 9.38 -7.85
N ALA A 72 -12.18 10.10 -8.63
CA ALA A 72 -12.31 11.56 -8.78
C ALA A 72 -13.54 11.98 -9.60
N ASP A 73 -14.07 11.11 -10.47
CA ASP A 73 -15.27 11.39 -11.28
C ASP A 73 -16.56 11.19 -10.46
N ASP A 74 -16.56 10.24 -9.52
CA ASP A 74 -17.64 10.01 -8.57
C ASP A 74 -17.11 9.74 -7.16
N PRO A 75 -16.78 10.79 -6.39
CA PRO A 75 -16.30 10.64 -5.02
C PRO A 75 -17.27 9.93 -4.08
N THR A 76 -18.57 9.91 -4.40
CA THR A 76 -19.57 9.24 -3.55
C THR A 76 -19.48 7.73 -3.61
N THR A 77 -19.10 7.18 -4.76
CA THR A 77 -18.81 5.76 -4.92
C THR A 77 -17.65 5.34 -4.02
N PHE A 78 -16.58 6.14 -3.97
CA PHE A 78 -15.43 5.88 -3.11
C PHE A 78 -15.80 6.01 -1.62
N THR A 79 -16.38 7.15 -1.21
CA THR A 79 -16.68 7.40 0.21
C THR A 79 -17.73 6.47 0.77
N GLY A 80 -18.61 5.91 -0.08
CA GLY A 80 -19.65 4.95 0.29
C GLY A 80 -19.16 3.51 0.45
N LEU A 81 -17.89 3.20 0.19
CA LEU A 81 -17.38 1.83 0.34
C LEU A 81 -17.43 1.38 1.80
N PRO A 82 -18.02 0.20 2.10
CA PRO A 82 -18.16 -0.31 3.47
C PRO A 82 -16.87 -0.96 3.98
N ILE A 83 -15.76 -0.25 3.88
CA ILE A 83 -14.43 -0.67 4.34
C ILE A 83 -14.30 -0.39 5.83
N ALA A 84 -13.89 -1.38 6.61
CA ALA A 84 -13.68 -1.29 8.05
C ALA A 84 -14.80 -0.48 8.74
N PRO A 85 -16.06 -0.93 8.68
CA PRO A 85 -17.20 -0.15 9.17
C PRO A 85 -17.14 0.12 10.67
N GLU A 86 -16.36 -0.66 11.42
CA GLU A 86 -16.09 -0.47 12.85
C GLU A 86 -14.94 0.51 13.13
N GLY A 87 -14.16 0.88 12.10
CA GLY A 87 -13.02 1.79 12.22
C GLY A 87 -13.42 3.26 12.32
N ASP A 88 -12.42 4.13 12.40
CA ASP A 88 -12.63 5.57 12.47
C ASP A 88 -13.26 6.11 11.17
N GLN A 89 -14.51 6.53 11.25
CA GLN A 89 -15.29 7.02 10.11
C GLN A 89 -14.90 8.45 9.68
N SER A 90 -14.03 9.14 10.40
CA SER A 90 -13.42 10.40 9.95
C SER A 90 -12.37 10.18 8.86
N LEU A 91 -11.82 8.96 8.79
CA LEU A 91 -10.86 8.55 7.76
C LEU A 91 -11.59 8.11 6.48
N ASN A 92 -10.96 8.33 5.33
CA ASN A 92 -11.47 7.81 4.06
C ASN A 92 -11.31 6.26 3.97
N PRO A 93 -12.01 5.58 3.06
CA PRO A 93 -11.99 4.12 2.96
C PRO A 93 -10.60 3.50 2.77
N MET A 94 -9.69 4.13 1.99
CA MET A 94 -8.33 3.63 1.83
C MET A 94 -7.56 3.70 3.15
N MET A 95 -7.63 4.81 3.87
CA MET A 95 -7.00 4.95 5.19
C MET A 95 -7.52 3.89 6.16
N ARG A 96 -8.84 3.68 6.21
CA ARG A 96 -9.44 2.64 7.08
C ARG A 96 -8.97 1.23 6.71
N LEU A 97 -8.83 0.94 5.41
CA LEU A 97 -8.28 -0.33 4.96
C LEU A 97 -6.83 -0.52 5.44
N HIS A 98 -6.00 0.49 5.26
CA HIS A 98 -4.59 0.44 5.65
C HIS A 98 -4.42 0.31 7.17
N GLU A 99 -5.20 1.06 7.93
CA GLU A 99 -5.24 0.92 9.40
C GLU A 99 -5.68 -0.49 9.83
N ARG A 100 -6.73 -1.05 9.20
CA ARG A 100 -7.16 -2.42 9.48
C ARG A 100 -6.05 -3.41 9.22
N LEU A 101 -5.35 -3.31 8.08
CA LEU A 101 -4.25 -4.21 7.73
C LEU A 101 -3.04 -4.03 8.65
N GLY A 102 -2.68 -2.78 8.98
CA GLY A 102 -1.57 -2.47 9.88
C GLY A 102 -1.85 -2.83 11.35
N SER A 103 -3.13 -2.94 11.74
CA SER A 103 -3.54 -3.31 13.11
C SER A 103 -3.80 -4.81 13.30
N LEU A 104 -3.58 -5.63 12.29
CA LEU A 104 -3.75 -7.08 12.40
C LEU A 104 -2.81 -7.67 13.46
N PRO A 105 -3.25 -8.70 14.21
CA PRO A 105 -2.39 -9.36 15.19
C PRO A 105 -1.26 -10.20 14.55
N GLN A 106 -1.37 -10.48 13.26
CA GLN A 106 -0.36 -11.16 12.46
C GLN A 106 0.70 -10.19 11.95
N ILE A 107 1.93 -10.64 11.82
CA ILE A 107 2.99 -9.86 11.15
C ILE A 107 2.70 -9.78 9.66
N THR A 108 2.69 -8.57 9.11
CA THR A 108 2.42 -8.29 7.71
C THR A 108 3.71 -8.01 6.94
N ILE A 109 3.92 -8.71 5.82
CA ILE A 109 5.12 -8.57 4.97
C ILE A 109 4.69 -8.28 3.54
N ALA A 110 5.16 -7.17 2.96
CA ALA A 110 5.05 -6.92 1.53
C ALA A 110 6.26 -7.50 0.79
N LYS A 111 6.00 -8.38 -0.18
CA LYS A 111 6.98 -8.93 -1.12
C LYS A 111 6.79 -8.25 -2.48
N VAL A 112 7.60 -7.21 -2.73
CA VAL A 112 7.38 -6.25 -3.82
C VAL A 112 8.23 -6.62 -5.02
N ARG A 113 7.62 -7.17 -6.08
CA ARG A 113 8.33 -7.53 -7.32
C ARG A 113 8.27 -6.46 -8.39
N GLY A 114 7.19 -5.72 -8.47
CA GLY A 114 6.92 -4.70 -9.48
C GLY A 114 6.74 -3.32 -8.87
N LEU A 115 6.10 -2.46 -9.64
CA LEU A 115 5.86 -1.07 -9.28
C LEU A 115 4.72 -0.95 -8.26
N ALA A 116 4.92 -0.08 -7.26
CA ALA A 116 3.90 0.32 -6.30
C ALA A 116 3.87 1.85 -6.20
N ARG A 117 2.75 2.46 -6.55
CA ARG A 117 2.62 3.92 -6.54
C ARG A 117 1.38 4.35 -5.76
N GLY A 118 1.39 5.57 -5.24
CA GLY A 118 0.25 6.15 -4.56
C GLY A 118 -0.36 5.20 -3.53
N GLY A 119 -1.67 4.95 -3.62
CA GLY A 119 -2.37 4.04 -2.72
C GLY A 119 -1.72 2.66 -2.56
N GLY A 120 -1.07 2.13 -3.61
CA GLY A 120 -0.32 0.88 -3.52
C GLY A 120 0.96 1.00 -2.69
N ALA A 121 1.71 2.10 -2.84
CA ALA A 121 2.88 2.38 -2.03
C ALA A 121 2.50 2.75 -0.59
N GLU A 122 1.34 3.36 -0.38
CA GLU A 122 0.79 3.67 0.93
C GLU A 122 0.35 2.39 1.66
N LEU A 123 -0.30 1.44 0.96
CA LEU A 123 -0.68 0.14 1.50
C LEU A 123 0.53 -0.62 2.05
N LEU A 124 1.59 -0.76 1.25
CA LEU A 124 2.78 -1.45 1.72
C LEU A 124 3.52 -0.70 2.83
N SER A 125 3.37 0.64 2.91
CA SER A 125 3.96 1.46 3.98
C SER A 125 3.25 1.28 5.32
N ALA A 126 1.99 0.85 5.32
CA ALA A 126 1.23 0.50 6.51
C ALA A 126 1.54 -0.90 7.06
N MET A 127 2.25 -1.75 6.31
CA MET A 127 2.63 -3.10 6.74
C MET A 127 3.88 -3.06 7.63
N ASP A 128 4.11 -4.12 8.42
CA ASP A 128 5.27 -4.19 9.32
C ASP A 128 6.59 -4.22 8.55
N MET A 129 6.68 -5.02 7.49
CA MET A 129 7.92 -5.19 6.73
C MET A 129 7.70 -5.19 5.22
N ARG A 130 8.74 -4.78 4.47
CA ARG A 130 8.75 -4.67 3.01
C ARG A 130 10.06 -5.18 2.46
N PHE A 131 10.00 -6.11 1.50
CA PHE A 131 11.15 -6.63 0.77
C PHE A 131 10.91 -6.43 -0.72
N ALA A 132 11.91 -5.97 -1.44
CA ALA A 132 11.76 -5.54 -2.83
C ALA A 132 12.71 -6.28 -3.77
N SER A 133 12.24 -6.58 -4.99
CA SER A 133 13.10 -7.00 -6.10
C SER A 133 14.02 -5.85 -6.50
N LEU A 134 15.32 -6.09 -6.48
CA LEU A 134 16.32 -5.08 -6.84
C LEU A 134 16.15 -4.61 -8.30
N GLU A 135 15.77 -5.51 -9.19
CA GLU A 135 15.69 -5.26 -10.64
C GLU A 135 14.35 -4.71 -11.08
N HIS A 136 13.26 -5.01 -10.36
CA HIS A 136 11.92 -4.77 -10.86
C HIS A 136 11.08 -3.84 -9.99
N ALA A 137 11.35 -3.78 -8.68
CA ALA A 137 10.54 -2.98 -7.80
C ALA A 137 10.88 -1.49 -7.90
N GLY A 138 9.83 -0.68 -7.86
CA GLY A 138 9.93 0.77 -7.77
C GLY A 138 8.75 1.34 -7.00
N LEU A 139 9.00 2.37 -6.20
CA LEU A 139 8.00 3.00 -5.33
C LEU A 139 7.89 4.49 -5.64
N ALA A 140 6.67 5.03 -5.60
CA ALA A 140 6.45 6.47 -5.81
C ALA A 140 5.22 6.97 -5.05
N GLN A 141 5.21 8.29 -4.79
CA GLN A 141 4.03 9.06 -4.39
C GLN A 141 3.79 10.15 -5.45
N PRO A 142 3.04 9.87 -6.53
CA PRO A 142 2.89 10.78 -7.65
C PRO A 142 1.79 11.83 -7.44
N GLU A 143 1.06 11.79 -6.34
CA GLU A 143 -0.15 12.56 -6.06
C GLU A 143 0.05 14.08 -6.22
N ALA A 144 1.21 14.63 -5.80
CA ALA A 144 1.46 16.06 -5.90
C ALA A 144 1.53 16.53 -7.35
N ALA A 145 1.98 15.69 -8.29
CA ALA A 145 1.90 15.99 -9.72
C ALA A 145 0.46 16.02 -10.25
N GLY A 146 -0.45 15.30 -9.59
CA GLY A 146 -1.90 15.33 -9.85
C GLY A 146 -2.66 16.44 -9.10
N GLY A 147 -1.95 17.33 -8.37
CA GLY A 147 -2.57 18.45 -7.65
C GLY A 147 -3.18 18.08 -6.29
N ILE A 148 -2.86 16.93 -5.75
CA ILE A 148 -3.31 16.46 -4.43
C ILE A 148 -2.10 15.99 -3.58
N ILE A 149 -2.35 15.48 -2.40
CA ILE A 149 -1.32 14.81 -1.58
C ILE A 149 -1.67 13.33 -1.43
N PRO A 150 -0.74 12.46 -0.99
CA PRO A 150 -1.03 11.07 -0.65
C PRO A 150 -2.24 10.97 0.27
N GLY A 151 -3.23 10.18 -0.15
CA GLY A 151 -4.56 10.17 0.45
C GLY A 151 -4.92 8.92 1.24
N ALA A 152 -4.00 7.94 1.28
CA ALA A 152 -4.24 6.67 1.96
C ALA A 152 -3.28 6.44 3.15
N GLY A 153 -2.63 7.51 3.64
CA GLY A 153 -1.76 7.48 4.81
C GLY A 153 -0.28 7.72 4.53
N GLY A 154 0.13 7.94 3.27
CA GLY A 154 1.54 8.15 2.93
C GLY A 154 2.19 9.34 3.65
N THR A 155 1.43 10.40 3.90
CA THR A 155 1.90 11.56 4.68
C THR A 155 2.13 11.25 6.16
N ALA A 156 1.53 10.19 6.68
CA ALA A 156 1.67 9.72 8.06
C ALA A 156 2.77 8.66 8.19
N TYR A 157 2.77 7.64 7.31
CA TYR A 157 3.70 6.51 7.39
C TYR A 157 5.12 6.87 6.96
N LEU A 158 5.29 7.61 5.84
CA LEU A 158 6.61 7.90 5.29
C LEU A 158 7.54 8.63 6.25
N PRO A 159 7.13 9.68 6.99
CA PRO A 159 8.03 10.34 7.92
C PRO A 159 8.61 9.41 9.00
N GLY A 160 7.85 8.41 9.43
CA GLY A 160 8.32 7.39 10.37
C GLY A 160 9.31 6.41 9.74
N LEU A 161 9.12 6.08 8.47
CA LEU A 161 9.98 5.12 7.74
C LEU A 161 11.30 5.75 7.25
N VAL A 162 11.22 6.91 6.61
CA VAL A 162 12.35 7.51 5.88
C VAL A 162 12.85 8.82 6.50
N GLY A 163 12.19 9.33 7.52
CA GLY A 163 12.43 10.65 8.09
C GLY A 163 11.80 11.78 7.27
N ARG A 164 11.50 12.91 7.93
CA ARG A 164 10.75 14.04 7.34
C ARG A 164 11.32 14.56 6.02
N ALA A 165 12.66 14.71 5.93
CA ALA A 165 13.27 15.32 4.74
C ALA A 165 13.08 14.44 3.48
N ARG A 166 13.31 13.13 3.61
CA ARG A 166 13.10 12.18 2.50
C ARG A 166 11.63 11.97 2.20
N ALA A 167 10.75 12.00 3.19
CA ALA A 167 9.31 11.96 2.95
C ALA A 167 8.86 13.14 2.07
N LEU A 168 9.33 14.36 2.35
CA LEU A 168 9.06 15.53 1.50
C LEU A 168 9.68 15.41 0.11
N GLU A 169 10.91 14.89 -0.02
CA GLU A 169 11.55 14.61 -1.31
C GLU A 169 10.71 13.62 -2.15
N ILE A 170 10.24 12.53 -1.55
CA ILE A 170 9.41 11.53 -2.21
C ILE A 170 8.08 12.14 -2.67
N ILE A 171 7.37 12.80 -1.75
CA ILE A 171 6.01 13.30 -2.01
C ILE A 171 6.03 14.49 -2.99
N LEU A 172 6.94 15.43 -2.82
CA LEU A 172 6.99 16.63 -3.65
C LEU A 172 7.79 16.41 -4.94
N GLY A 173 8.76 15.50 -4.92
CA GLY A 173 9.53 15.12 -6.09
C GLY A 173 8.75 14.26 -7.09
N THR A 174 7.73 13.54 -6.64
CA THR A 174 6.79 12.73 -7.46
C THR A 174 7.46 11.69 -8.36
N ARG A 175 8.73 11.37 -8.11
CA ARG A 175 9.52 10.47 -8.97
C ARG A 175 9.48 9.04 -8.46
N LEU A 176 9.59 8.12 -9.43
CA LEU A 176 9.81 6.71 -9.12
C LEU A 176 11.17 6.54 -8.45
N ILE A 177 11.18 5.86 -7.32
CA ILE A 177 12.37 5.52 -6.54
C ILE A 177 12.64 4.05 -6.75
N ASP A 178 13.84 3.70 -7.24
CA ASP A 178 14.26 2.33 -7.40
C ASP A 178 14.42 1.60 -6.04
N ALA A 179 14.41 0.27 -6.07
CA ALA A 179 14.48 -0.57 -4.89
C ALA A 179 15.73 -0.31 -4.04
N ALA A 180 16.89 -0.08 -4.69
CA ALA A 180 18.15 0.19 -3.99
C ALA A 180 18.12 1.53 -3.24
N THR A 181 17.49 2.54 -3.84
CA THR A 181 17.29 3.84 -3.18
C THR A 181 16.24 3.73 -2.07
N ALA A 182 15.15 2.98 -2.29
CA ALA A 182 14.14 2.74 -1.27
C ALA A 182 14.72 2.04 -0.03
N GLU A 183 15.64 1.08 -0.21
CA GLU A 183 16.38 0.46 0.89
C GLU A 183 17.29 1.48 1.62
N ARG A 184 18.08 2.27 0.89
CA ARG A 184 18.95 3.30 1.51
C ARG A 184 18.14 4.35 2.27
N TYR A 185 16.92 4.64 1.84
CA TYR A 185 16.03 5.59 2.53
C TYR A 185 15.34 4.97 3.75
N GLY A 186 15.23 3.64 3.82
CA GLY A 186 14.48 2.92 4.83
C GLY A 186 13.00 2.73 4.47
N TRP A 187 12.64 3.00 3.22
CA TRP A 187 11.26 2.74 2.75
C TRP A 187 10.99 1.24 2.62
N VAL A 188 11.99 0.46 2.23
CA VAL A 188 11.95 -1.00 2.30
C VAL A 188 13.06 -1.52 3.22
N ASN A 189 12.83 -2.67 3.83
CA ASN A 189 13.79 -3.32 4.72
C ASN A 189 15.04 -3.77 3.95
N ARG A 190 14.81 -4.37 2.78
CA ARG A 190 15.88 -4.86 1.90
C ARG A 190 15.43 -4.88 0.44
N ALA A 191 16.34 -4.52 -0.47
CA ALA A 191 16.26 -4.81 -1.88
C ALA A 191 17.21 -5.98 -2.19
N VAL A 192 16.69 -7.06 -2.75
CA VAL A 192 17.45 -8.29 -3.02
C VAL A 192 17.26 -8.71 -4.49
N PRO A 193 18.22 -9.47 -5.07
CA PRO A 193 18.02 -10.00 -6.41
C PRO A 193 16.67 -10.70 -6.54
N ASN A 194 15.96 -10.50 -7.64
CA ASN A 194 14.62 -11.04 -7.82
C ASN A 194 14.56 -12.56 -7.61
N ALA A 195 15.61 -13.25 -8.02
CA ALA A 195 15.71 -14.71 -7.85
C ALA A 195 15.82 -15.15 -6.38
N GLU A 196 16.22 -14.25 -5.47
CA GLU A 196 16.41 -14.54 -4.04
C GLU A 196 15.20 -14.06 -3.20
N LEU A 197 14.32 -13.24 -3.76
CA LEU A 197 13.27 -12.56 -3.00
C LEU A 197 12.34 -13.55 -2.28
N ASP A 198 11.90 -14.62 -2.96
CA ASP A 198 11.09 -15.66 -2.34
C ASP A 198 11.80 -16.31 -1.16
N HIS A 199 13.03 -16.74 -1.38
CA HIS A 199 13.80 -17.42 -0.34
C HIS A 199 13.99 -16.54 0.91
N VAL A 200 14.27 -15.25 0.72
CA VAL A 200 14.47 -14.30 1.82
C VAL A 200 13.17 -14.11 2.60
N VAL A 201 12.06 -13.85 1.92
CA VAL A 201 10.77 -13.58 2.57
C VAL A 201 10.20 -14.85 3.21
N ASP A 202 10.20 -15.97 2.50
CA ASP A 202 9.61 -17.22 3.00
C ASP A 202 10.40 -17.75 4.20
N THR A 203 11.74 -17.62 4.19
CA THR A 203 12.59 -17.99 5.33
C THR A 203 12.26 -17.14 6.56
N LEU A 204 12.12 -15.82 6.38
CA LEU A 204 11.77 -14.93 7.48
C LEU A 204 10.35 -15.21 8.01
N ALA A 205 9.38 -15.35 7.13
CA ALA A 205 7.99 -15.65 7.48
C ALA A 205 7.88 -16.97 8.27
N ALA A 206 8.56 -18.03 7.81
CA ALA A 206 8.59 -19.32 8.51
C ALA A 206 9.24 -19.21 9.90
N ARG A 207 10.31 -18.43 10.05
CA ARG A 207 10.95 -18.19 11.36
C ARG A 207 10.03 -17.46 12.32
N ILE A 208 9.34 -16.42 11.86
CA ILE A 208 8.38 -15.67 12.69
C ILE A 208 7.20 -16.58 13.07
N ALA A 209 6.66 -17.35 12.13
CA ALA A 209 5.57 -18.28 12.39
C ALA A 209 5.95 -19.38 13.40
N ALA A 210 7.23 -19.72 13.53
CA ALA A 210 7.73 -20.70 14.51
C ALA A 210 7.96 -20.13 15.91
N LEU A 211 7.88 -18.80 16.13
CA LEU A 211 8.02 -18.21 17.46
C LEU A 211 6.91 -18.68 18.41
N GLN A 212 7.21 -18.63 19.70
CA GLN A 212 6.18 -18.95 20.70
C GLN A 212 5.00 -17.96 20.60
N PRO A 213 3.77 -18.41 20.86
CA PRO A 213 2.58 -17.55 20.85
C PRO A 213 2.80 -16.28 21.69
N GLY A 214 2.40 -15.12 21.15
CA GLY A 214 2.49 -13.82 21.81
C GLY A 214 3.83 -13.10 21.66
N VAL A 215 4.94 -13.77 21.29
CA VAL A 215 6.26 -13.12 21.20
C VAL A 215 6.29 -12.07 20.10
N ALA A 216 5.82 -12.40 18.88
CA ALA A 216 5.82 -11.45 17.78
C ALA A 216 4.95 -10.23 18.10
N ARG A 217 3.74 -10.46 18.63
CA ARG A 217 2.84 -9.38 19.02
C ARG A 217 3.44 -8.48 20.11
N ALA A 218 4.02 -9.05 21.15
CA ALA A 218 4.66 -8.26 22.20
C ALA A 218 5.83 -7.41 21.66
N ALA A 219 6.56 -7.94 20.67
CA ALA A 219 7.62 -7.19 20.01
C ALA A 219 7.06 -6.00 19.20
N VAL A 220 5.97 -6.20 18.45
CA VAL A 220 5.28 -5.12 17.71
C VAL A 220 4.78 -4.05 18.70
N GLU A 221 4.03 -4.44 19.71
CA GLU A 221 3.51 -3.52 20.73
C GLU A 221 4.62 -2.67 21.40
N ALA A 222 5.76 -3.30 21.69
CA ALA A 222 6.89 -2.60 22.31
C ALA A 222 7.57 -1.63 21.32
N VAL A 223 7.66 -1.99 20.04
CA VAL A 223 8.23 -1.12 18.99
C VAL A 223 7.29 0.04 18.71
N ASP A 224 5.98 -0.22 18.58
CA ASP A 224 4.97 0.79 18.28
C ASP A 224 4.81 1.81 19.40
N ALA A 225 4.92 1.38 20.66
CA ALA A 225 4.91 2.29 21.82
C ALA A 225 6.01 3.37 21.75
N ALA A 226 7.06 3.15 20.95
CA ALA A 226 8.11 4.13 20.72
C ALA A 226 7.80 5.15 19.60
N SER A 227 6.66 4.98 18.87
CA SER A 227 6.34 5.72 17.61
C SER A 227 5.07 6.56 17.69
N ASP A 228 4.92 7.37 18.72
CA ASP A 228 3.65 7.97 19.18
C ASP A 228 3.14 9.16 18.35
N SER A 229 2.59 9.00 17.08
CA SER A 229 1.72 10.01 16.44
C SER A 229 1.13 9.68 15.05
N ILE A 230 1.08 8.44 14.59
CA ILE A 230 0.50 8.08 13.27
C ILE A 230 -0.98 8.50 13.18
N ALA A 231 -1.76 8.27 14.22
CA ALA A 231 -3.19 8.62 14.23
C ALA A 231 -3.45 10.09 13.91
N HIS A 232 -2.71 11.00 14.52
CA HIS A 232 -2.83 12.44 14.24
C HIS A 232 -2.41 12.79 12.80
N GLY A 233 -1.38 12.12 12.29
CA GLY A 233 -0.95 12.30 10.89
C GLY A 233 -2.01 11.89 9.89
N LEU A 234 -2.73 10.79 10.14
CA LEU A 234 -3.83 10.31 9.28
C LEU A 234 -5.00 11.30 9.25
N GLU A 235 -5.44 11.77 10.41
CA GLU A 235 -6.51 12.75 10.52
C GLU A 235 -6.19 14.02 9.70
N ARG A 236 -5.01 14.58 9.89
CA ARG A 236 -4.58 15.79 9.18
C ARG A 236 -4.41 15.58 7.68
N GLY A 237 -3.88 14.41 7.26
CA GLY A 237 -3.74 14.05 5.84
C GLY A 237 -5.09 13.98 5.14
N ASN A 238 -6.09 13.36 5.77
CA ASN A 238 -7.44 13.25 5.22
C ASN A 238 -8.11 14.64 5.06
N GLU A 239 -7.95 15.53 6.04
CA GLU A 239 -8.48 16.90 5.96
C GLU A 239 -7.88 17.69 4.78
N LEU A 240 -6.55 17.67 4.63
CA LEU A 240 -5.83 18.37 3.56
C LEU A 240 -6.12 17.78 2.18
N LEU A 241 -6.24 16.46 2.09
CA LEU A 241 -6.64 15.78 0.86
C LEU A 241 -8.04 16.24 0.43
N GLY A 242 -9.00 16.29 1.36
CA GLY A 242 -10.35 16.76 1.07
C GLY A 242 -10.38 18.20 0.53
N GLN A 243 -9.56 19.09 1.10
CA GLN A 243 -9.42 20.47 0.60
C GLN A 243 -8.88 20.52 -0.84
N LEU A 244 -7.85 19.72 -1.16
CA LEU A 244 -7.23 19.69 -2.49
C LEU A 244 -8.14 19.03 -3.53
N LEU A 245 -8.81 17.93 -3.19
CA LEU A 245 -9.78 17.26 -4.08
C LEU A 245 -10.98 18.16 -4.41
N GLY A 246 -11.42 18.99 -3.47
CA GLY A 246 -12.47 20.00 -3.71
C GLY A 246 -12.03 21.15 -4.60
N GLY A 247 -10.74 21.26 -4.90
CA GLY A 247 -10.19 22.30 -5.77
C GLY A 247 -10.27 21.96 -7.26
N PRO A 248 -10.27 22.97 -8.16
CA PRO A 248 -10.40 22.74 -9.61
C PRO A 248 -9.16 22.09 -10.24
N ALA A 249 -8.01 22.18 -9.61
CA ALA A 249 -6.75 21.65 -10.16
C ALA A 249 -6.74 20.11 -10.16
N ALA A 250 -7.16 19.46 -9.07
CA ALA A 250 -7.14 18.01 -8.95
C ALA A 250 -7.99 17.34 -10.03
N ALA A 251 -9.25 17.74 -10.19
CA ALA A 251 -10.13 17.19 -11.21
C ALA A 251 -9.58 17.40 -12.64
N ARG A 252 -9.03 18.58 -12.92
CA ARG A 252 -8.41 18.90 -14.22
C ARG A 252 -7.22 18.00 -14.52
N LEU A 253 -6.29 17.87 -13.55
CA LEU A 253 -5.07 17.09 -13.72
C LEU A 253 -5.38 15.60 -13.83
N THR A 254 -6.26 15.06 -13.00
CA THR A 254 -6.70 13.67 -13.08
C THR A 254 -7.25 13.33 -14.47
N LYS A 255 -8.15 14.18 -15.01
CA LYS A 255 -8.68 13.99 -16.38
C LYS A 255 -7.59 14.04 -17.44
N ALA A 256 -6.63 14.95 -17.31
CA ALA A 256 -5.51 15.05 -18.26
C ALA A 256 -4.59 13.83 -18.22
N VAL A 257 -4.28 13.32 -17.05
CA VAL A 257 -3.45 12.12 -16.85
C VAL A 257 -4.15 10.87 -17.42
N LEU A 258 -5.43 10.69 -17.14
CA LEU A 258 -6.22 9.59 -17.72
C LEU A 258 -6.28 9.68 -19.25
N ALA A 259 -6.54 10.87 -19.80
CA ALA A 259 -6.54 11.09 -21.25
C ALA A 259 -5.17 10.84 -21.90
N ALA A 260 -4.08 11.04 -21.16
CA ALA A 260 -2.72 10.78 -21.63
C ALA A 260 -2.28 9.31 -21.49
N GLY A 261 -3.15 8.42 -20.98
CA GLY A 261 -2.93 6.97 -20.98
C GLY A 261 -2.70 6.34 -19.61
N ALA A 262 -2.81 7.07 -18.50
CA ALA A 262 -2.81 6.43 -17.18
C ALA A 262 -3.94 5.36 -17.09
N GLN A 263 -3.74 4.37 -16.22
CA GLN A 263 -4.60 3.18 -16.09
C GLN A 263 -4.63 2.28 -17.36
N THR A 264 -3.66 2.45 -18.25
CA THR A 264 -3.35 1.45 -19.29
C THR A 264 -2.01 0.81 -18.99
N ARG A 265 -1.80 -0.45 -19.42
CA ARG A 265 -0.54 -1.16 -19.11
C ARG A 265 0.69 -0.43 -19.65
N ASP A 266 0.60 0.19 -20.82
CA ASP A 266 1.70 0.97 -21.40
C ASP A 266 1.91 2.31 -20.67
N GLY A 267 0.82 3.02 -20.38
CA GLY A 267 0.87 4.29 -19.62
C GLY A 267 1.43 4.10 -18.22
N GLU A 268 1.09 3.00 -17.54
CA GLU A 268 1.58 2.73 -16.19
C GLU A 268 3.09 2.44 -16.12
N ARG A 269 3.69 1.94 -17.19
CA ARG A 269 5.16 1.80 -17.26
C ARG A 269 5.88 3.15 -17.32
N HIS A 270 5.18 4.20 -17.72
CA HIS A 270 5.72 5.54 -17.96
C HIS A 270 4.90 6.64 -17.28
N LEU A 271 4.26 6.34 -16.14
CA LEU A 271 3.29 7.23 -15.48
C LEU A 271 3.90 8.59 -15.10
N GLU A 272 5.13 8.62 -14.62
CA GLU A 272 5.85 9.84 -14.25
C GLU A 272 6.02 10.76 -15.47
N ALA A 273 6.34 10.20 -16.65
CA ALA A 273 6.45 10.96 -17.90
C ALA A 273 5.09 11.50 -18.39
N ILE A 274 4.00 10.83 -18.03
CA ILE A 274 2.64 11.32 -18.30
C ILE A 274 2.36 12.54 -17.42
N PHE A 275 2.68 12.49 -16.12
CA PHE A 275 2.52 13.63 -15.23
C PHE A 275 3.35 14.85 -15.68
N ASP A 276 4.61 14.66 -16.07
CA ASP A 276 5.48 15.73 -16.57
C ASP A 276 4.89 16.46 -17.79
N LYS A 277 4.08 15.78 -18.61
CA LYS A 277 3.46 16.38 -19.80
C LYS A 277 2.18 17.16 -19.52
N VAL A 278 1.48 16.87 -18.42
CA VAL A 278 0.16 17.46 -18.12
C VAL A 278 0.21 18.56 -17.08
N GLN A 279 1.31 18.70 -16.34
CA GLN A 279 1.58 19.84 -15.45
C GLN A 279 1.79 21.14 -16.27
#